data_efb12af52a598a24dbf01916b97d2d75
#
_entry.id   efb12af52a598a24dbf01916b97d2d75
#
_cell.length_a   1.000
_cell.length_b   1.000
_cell.length_c   1.000
_cell.angle_alpha   90.00
_cell.angle_beta   90.00
_cell.angle_gamma   90.00
#
_symmetry.space_group_name_H-M   'P 1'
#
loop_
_entity.id
_entity.type
_entity.pdbx_description
1 polymer ?
#
loop_
_entity_poly.entity_id
_entity_poly.type
_entity_poly.pdbx_seq_one_letter_code
_entity_poly.pdbx_strand_id
1 'polypeptide(L)'
;MIAKQKSILSIGFGHGRYHILRMLAMLFFCTRPLHLLAATVDPANLAIDQTDFWFISFAGPFHAVLLHFPFGFIAIACLLELVYWRNSQPALRNVMFWLMPLSVVCLLVVAVLGLFLASGSAYDPTLTIVHRNYGFSVTAIAMAATGALTMERRAKEPRWTVIFRMLLTLNLAILLGAGHSGGNLTHGTTFLTKNAPGFLRKFLDNPDSENTSVSSNLADRAKMNGVFVTKVEPVLRKHCLKCHGPEKQKGDYRVDDMKILFAGGESEEPAIVPGDPGGSKLIKGILLPEDDDDVMPPEGKGHLSDDEALTLIKWIQTGASIVKIKG
;
A
#
# COMPACT_ATOMS: atom_id res chain seq x y z
N MET A 1 22.63 -66.98 28.38
CA MET A 1 21.23 -66.98 27.96
C MET A 1 21.00 -65.66 27.27
N ILE A 2 21.10 -65.65 25.96
CA ILE A 2 20.96 -64.56 25.05
C ILE A 2 19.59 -64.73 24.41
N ALA A 3 18.68 -63.78 24.59
CA ALA A 3 17.55 -63.65 23.67
C ALA A 3 16.78 -62.32 23.80
N LYS A 4 16.63 -61.68 22.64
CA LYS A 4 15.57 -60.76 22.22
C LYS A 4 15.62 -59.33 22.68
N GLN A 5 16.38 -58.56 21.92
CA GLN A 5 16.06 -57.16 21.63
C GLN A 5 16.12 -56.97 20.13
N LYS A 6 15.02 -57.24 19.44
CA LYS A 6 14.78 -56.82 18.04
C LYS A 6 13.31 -56.44 17.88
N SER A 7 13.13 -55.34 17.20
CA SER A 7 11.87 -54.77 16.64
C SER A 7 11.18 -53.74 17.45
N ILE A 8 11.62 -52.50 17.36
CA ILE A 8 10.73 -51.31 17.28
C ILE A 8 11.44 -50.31 16.36
N LEU A 9 11.32 -50.45 15.07
CA LEU A 9 11.65 -49.44 14.09
C LEU A 9 10.96 -49.76 12.77
N SER A 10 9.63 -49.61 12.78
CA SER A 10 8.83 -49.45 11.56
C SER A 10 7.68 -48.51 11.84
N ILE A 11 8.00 -47.24 12.06
CA ILE A 11 6.99 -46.20 12.11
C ILE A 11 6.81 -45.67 10.68
N GLY A 12 5.63 -45.99 10.16
CA GLY A 12 5.19 -45.72 8.81
C GLY A 12 5.30 -44.26 8.37
N PHE A 13 6.27 -43.98 7.55
CA PHE A 13 6.46 -42.70 6.86
C PHE A 13 5.49 -42.48 5.66
N GLY A 14 4.53 -43.39 5.47
CA GLY A 14 3.66 -43.42 4.28
C GLY A 14 2.39 -42.60 4.33
N HIS A 15 1.80 -42.40 5.50
CA HIS A 15 0.47 -41.73 5.60
C HIS A 15 0.49 -40.22 5.77
N GLY A 16 1.56 -39.66 6.28
CA GLY A 16 1.67 -38.18 6.50
C GLY A 16 1.78 -37.36 5.21
N ARG A 17 2.39 -37.87 4.17
CA ARG A 17 2.61 -37.17 2.90
C ARG A 17 1.30 -36.89 2.14
N TYR A 18 0.37 -37.83 2.14
CA TYR A 18 -0.92 -37.64 1.45
C TYR A 18 -1.85 -36.65 2.15
N HIS A 19 -1.76 -36.51 3.48
CA HIS A 19 -2.55 -35.55 4.22
C HIS A 19 -2.04 -34.11 4.03
N ILE A 20 -0.73 -33.91 3.96
CA ILE A 20 -0.12 -32.60 3.68
C ILE A 20 -0.46 -32.13 2.26
N LEU A 21 -0.37 -33.00 1.25
CA LEU A 21 -0.75 -32.66 -0.13
C LEU A 21 -2.25 -32.35 -0.27
N ARG A 22 -3.11 -33.10 0.42
CA ARG A 22 -4.56 -32.81 0.44
C ARG A 22 -4.89 -31.52 1.16
N MET A 23 -4.17 -31.16 2.21
CA MET A 23 -4.35 -29.88 2.90
C MET A 23 -3.84 -28.70 2.10
N LEU A 24 -2.69 -28.84 1.40
CA LEU A 24 -2.20 -27.82 0.47
C LEU A 24 -3.17 -27.63 -0.71
N ALA A 25 -3.76 -28.72 -1.21
CA ALA A 25 -4.81 -28.64 -2.23
C ALA A 25 -6.09 -27.98 -1.69
N MET A 26 -6.52 -28.28 -0.45
CA MET A 26 -7.66 -27.60 0.19
C MET A 26 -7.39 -26.12 0.45
N LEU A 27 -6.16 -25.75 0.87
CA LEU A 27 -5.76 -24.34 1.01
C LEU A 27 -5.77 -23.64 -0.36
N PHE A 28 -5.31 -24.31 -1.42
CA PHE A 28 -5.33 -23.78 -2.80
C PHE A 28 -6.76 -23.65 -3.35
N PHE A 29 -7.68 -24.54 -2.97
CA PHE A 29 -9.11 -24.44 -3.32
C PHE A 29 -9.87 -23.43 -2.47
N CYS A 30 -9.49 -23.20 -1.19
CA CYS A 30 -10.10 -22.18 -0.35
C CYS A 30 -9.67 -20.75 -0.71
N THR A 31 -8.51 -20.56 -1.32
CA THR A 31 -8.06 -19.23 -1.75
C THR A 31 -8.73 -18.74 -3.03
N ARG A 32 -9.19 -19.65 -3.90
CA ARG A 32 -9.94 -19.28 -5.12
C ARG A 32 -11.26 -18.55 -4.87
N PRO A 33 -12.15 -18.96 -3.94
CA PRO A 33 -13.36 -18.20 -3.68
C PRO A 33 -13.09 -16.84 -3.03
N LEU A 34 -11.97 -16.68 -2.28
CA LEU A 34 -11.60 -15.39 -1.70
C LEU A 34 -11.16 -14.38 -2.79
N HIS A 35 -10.44 -14.84 -3.82
CA HIS A 35 -10.12 -14.02 -5.00
C HIS A 35 -11.39 -13.67 -5.82
N LEU A 36 -12.37 -14.58 -5.91
CA LEU A 36 -13.62 -14.30 -6.61
C LEU A 36 -14.51 -13.31 -5.83
N LEU A 37 -14.58 -13.42 -4.49
CA LEU A 37 -15.32 -12.46 -3.66
C LEU A 37 -14.67 -11.07 -3.67
N ALA A 38 -13.33 -11.00 -3.68
CA ALA A 38 -12.61 -9.73 -3.79
C ALA A 38 -12.76 -9.07 -5.16
N ALA A 39 -12.98 -9.86 -6.23
CA ALA A 39 -13.17 -9.36 -7.59
C ALA A 39 -14.59 -8.87 -7.87
N THR A 40 -15.59 -9.26 -7.08
CA THR A 40 -17.00 -8.87 -7.27
C THR A 40 -17.42 -7.60 -6.53
N VAL A 41 -16.58 -7.10 -5.62
CA VAL A 41 -16.85 -5.83 -4.94
C VAL A 41 -16.16 -4.72 -5.73
N ASP A 42 -16.90 -4.11 -6.64
CA ASP A 42 -16.47 -2.91 -7.37
C ASP A 42 -16.32 -1.77 -6.33
N PRO A 43 -15.11 -1.22 -6.14
CA PRO A 43 -14.88 -0.13 -5.20
C PRO A 43 -15.69 1.14 -5.56
N ALA A 44 -16.09 1.30 -6.84
CA ALA A 44 -16.96 2.38 -7.27
C ALA A 44 -18.39 2.29 -6.70
N ASN A 45 -18.88 1.07 -6.40
CA ASN A 45 -20.18 0.85 -5.79
C ASN A 45 -20.16 0.91 -4.24
N LEU A 46 -18.97 1.03 -3.62
CA LEU A 46 -18.78 1.29 -2.18
C LEU A 46 -18.42 2.75 -1.91
N ALA A 47 -18.50 3.63 -2.91
CA ALA A 47 -18.39 5.06 -2.68
C ALA A 47 -19.59 5.51 -1.82
N ILE A 48 -19.45 5.38 -0.51
CA ILE A 48 -20.28 6.09 0.46
C ILE A 48 -20.04 7.56 0.15
N ASP A 49 -21.12 8.28 -0.17
CA ASP A 49 -21.05 9.72 -0.42
C ASP A 49 -20.37 10.40 0.78
N GLN A 50 -19.15 10.91 0.56
CA GLN A 50 -18.24 11.31 1.64
C GLN A 50 -18.65 12.63 2.30
N THR A 51 -19.63 13.32 1.75
CA THR A 51 -20.02 14.64 2.23
C THR A 51 -20.70 14.59 3.60
N ASP A 52 -21.19 13.41 4.05
CA ASP A 52 -22.05 13.34 5.23
C ASP A 52 -21.47 12.60 6.45
N PHE A 53 -20.29 11.96 6.37
CA PHE A 53 -19.80 11.20 7.51
C PHE A 53 -18.36 11.60 7.92
N TRP A 54 -18.25 12.70 8.64
CA TRP A 54 -17.00 13.22 9.23
C TRP A 54 -16.15 12.14 9.94
N PHE A 55 -16.80 11.10 10.51
CA PHE A 55 -16.13 10.03 11.23
C PHE A 55 -15.22 9.19 10.31
N ILE A 56 -15.60 8.94 9.07
CA ILE A 56 -14.79 8.17 8.10
C ILE A 56 -13.48 8.91 7.81
N SER A 57 -13.58 10.21 7.52
CA SER A 57 -12.42 11.07 7.25
C SER A 57 -11.53 11.24 8.48
N PHE A 58 -12.11 11.28 9.68
CA PHE A 58 -11.38 11.38 10.93
C PHE A 58 -10.71 10.05 11.31
N ALA A 59 -11.41 8.91 11.17
CA ALA A 59 -10.94 7.60 11.63
C ALA A 59 -9.92 6.96 10.66
N GLY A 60 -10.05 7.19 9.36
CA GLY A 60 -9.19 6.60 8.34
C GLY A 60 -7.69 6.73 8.61
N PRO A 61 -7.14 7.91 8.90
CA PRO A 61 -5.72 8.11 9.17
C PRO A 61 -5.16 7.29 10.34
N PHE A 62 -6.00 6.86 11.30
CA PHE A 62 -5.56 5.99 12.39
C PHE A 62 -5.14 4.59 11.92
N HIS A 63 -5.50 4.20 10.68
CA HIS A 63 -4.97 2.99 10.06
C HIS A 63 -3.45 2.92 10.16
N ALA A 64 -2.74 3.98 9.79
CA ALA A 64 -1.27 4.03 9.78
C ALA A 64 -0.67 3.89 11.19
N VAL A 65 -1.35 4.39 12.22
CA VAL A 65 -0.88 4.29 13.61
C VAL A 65 -1.17 2.90 14.17
N LEU A 66 -2.40 2.42 14.00
CA LEU A 66 -2.86 1.19 14.64
C LEU A 66 -2.30 -0.08 13.99
N LEU A 67 -1.85 -0.03 12.73
CA LEU A 67 -1.23 -1.18 12.04
C LEU A 67 0.03 -1.70 12.76
N HIS A 68 0.71 -0.87 13.54
CA HIS A 68 1.91 -1.28 14.28
C HIS A 68 1.61 -2.32 15.35
N PHE A 69 0.42 -2.32 15.94
CA PHE A 69 0.03 -3.30 16.96
C PHE A 69 -0.04 -4.73 16.41
N PRO A 70 -0.85 -5.05 15.39
CA PRO A 70 -0.90 -6.41 14.87
C PRO A 70 0.43 -6.86 14.26
N PHE A 71 1.20 -5.94 13.67
CA PHE A 71 2.55 -6.23 13.18
C PHE A 71 3.45 -6.68 14.35
N GLY A 72 3.50 -5.90 15.43
CA GLY A 72 4.26 -6.24 16.64
C GLY A 72 3.80 -7.56 17.27
N PHE A 73 2.49 -7.78 17.38
CA PHE A 73 1.96 -9.00 17.98
C PHE A 73 2.30 -10.26 17.18
N ILE A 74 2.19 -10.23 15.85
CA ILE A 74 2.56 -11.35 14.99
C ILE A 74 4.07 -11.61 15.06
N ALA A 75 4.90 -10.56 15.05
CA ALA A 75 6.35 -10.69 15.20
C ALA A 75 6.73 -11.31 16.56
N ILE A 76 6.10 -10.85 17.65
CA ILE A 76 6.29 -11.43 18.99
C ILE A 76 5.82 -12.89 19.01
N ALA A 77 4.67 -13.24 18.40
CA ALA A 77 4.21 -14.61 18.32
C ALA A 77 5.21 -15.52 17.59
N CYS A 78 5.84 -15.04 16.51
CA CYS A 78 6.91 -15.77 15.81
C CYS A 78 8.13 -15.99 16.71
N LEU A 79 8.57 -14.98 17.45
CA LEU A 79 9.68 -15.10 18.40
C LEU A 79 9.35 -16.07 19.53
N LEU A 80 8.16 -15.98 20.12
CA LEU A 80 7.70 -16.90 21.16
C LEU A 80 7.62 -18.34 20.66
N GLU A 81 7.17 -18.57 19.42
CA GLU A 81 7.15 -19.90 18.80
C GLU A 81 8.54 -20.46 18.59
N LEU A 82 9.50 -19.63 18.19
CA LEU A 82 10.90 -20.03 18.05
C LEU A 82 11.51 -20.46 19.40
N VAL A 83 11.21 -19.71 20.47
CA VAL A 83 11.64 -20.05 21.84
C VAL A 83 10.93 -21.32 22.32
N TYR A 84 9.61 -21.43 22.08
CA TYR A 84 8.81 -22.60 22.43
C TYR A 84 9.30 -23.86 21.73
N TRP A 85 9.72 -23.78 20.49
CA TRP A 85 10.31 -24.91 19.75
C TRP A 85 11.56 -25.49 20.46
N ARG A 86 12.34 -24.63 21.13
CA ARG A 86 13.52 -25.06 21.88
C ARG A 86 13.19 -25.50 23.30
N ASN A 87 12.30 -24.82 24.00
CA ASN A 87 12.10 -25.00 25.43
C ASN A 87 10.72 -25.53 25.83
N SER A 88 9.79 -25.71 24.92
CA SER A 88 8.44 -26.28 25.11
C SER A 88 7.72 -25.87 26.41
N GLN A 89 7.93 -24.64 26.90
CA GLN A 89 7.36 -24.16 28.16
C GLN A 89 5.86 -23.85 27.97
N PRO A 90 4.96 -24.44 28.77
CA PRO A 90 3.51 -24.21 28.66
C PRO A 90 3.11 -22.75 28.82
N ALA A 91 3.87 -21.96 29.60
CA ALA A 91 3.63 -20.53 29.79
C ALA A 91 3.72 -19.75 28.48
N LEU A 92 4.69 -20.03 27.60
CA LEU A 92 4.81 -19.38 26.29
C LEU A 92 3.58 -19.67 25.41
N ARG A 93 3.11 -20.92 25.43
CA ARG A 93 1.91 -21.33 24.70
C ARG A 93 0.66 -20.63 25.22
N ASN A 94 0.58 -20.39 26.53
CA ASN A 94 -0.51 -19.61 27.11
C ASN A 94 -0.48 -18.15 26.65
N VAL A 95 0.69 -17.53 26.61
CA VAL A 95 0.82 -16.15 26.10
C VAL A 95 0.36 -16.06 24.65
N MET A 96 0.84 -16.96 23.77
CA MET A 96 0.44 -17.00 22.36
C MET A 96 -1.06 -17.18 22.18
N PHE A 97 -1.69 -17.98 23.04
CA PHE A 97 -3.15 -18.23 22.99
C PHE A 97 -4.00 -16.96 23.21
N TRP A 98 -3.51 -16.01 23.98
CA TRP A 98 -4.18 -14.72 24.17
C TRP A 98 -3.71 -13.68 23.16
N LEU A 99 -2.46 -13.73 22.75
CA LEU A 99 -1.86 -12.79 21.81
C LEU A 99 -2.46 -12.93 20.41
N MET A 100 -2.70 -14.17 19.94
CA MET A 100 -3.21 -14.40 18.58
C MET A 100 -4.63 -13.87 18.35
N PRO A 101 -5.64 -14.13 19.19
CA PRO A 101 -6.95 -13.50 19.00
C PRO A 101 -6.92 -11.98 19.15
N LEU A 102 -6.07 -11.43 20.03
CA LEU A 102 -5.87 -9.99 20.12
C LEU A 102 -5.32 -9.43 18.80
N SER A 103 -4.35 -10.12 18.19
CA SER A 103 -3.84 -9.75 16.87
C SER A 103 -4.94 -9.75 15.80
N VAL A 104 -5.84 -10.74 15.81
CA VAL A 104 -6.97 -10.81 14.87
C VAL A 104 -7.91 -9.63 15.06
N VAL A 105 -8.28 -9.29 16.30
CA VAL A 105 -9.12 -8.12 16.57
C VAL A 105 -8.49 -6.84 16.06
N CYS A 106 -7.19 -6.64 16.34
CA CYS A 106 -6.47 -5.46 15.83
C CYS A 106 -6.43 -5.44 14.30
N LEU A 107 -6.20 -6.59 13.63
CA LEU A 107 -6.20 -6.69 12.16
C LEU A 107 -7.56 -6.32 11.56
N LEU A 108 -8.66 -6.76 12.18
CA LEU A 108 -10.01 -6.41 11.73
C LEU A 108 -10.26 -4.90 11.84
N VAL A 109 -9.89 -4.29 12.97
CA VAL A 109 -10.00 -2.84 13.17
C VAL A 109 -9.16 -2.08 12.13
N VAL A 110 -7.90 -2.49 11.95
CA VAL A 110 -6.99 -1.88 10.98
C VAL A 110 -7.51 -2.04 9.55
N ALA A 111 -8.10 -3.20 9.20
CA ALA A 111 -8.69 -3.41 7.87
C ALA A 111 -9.87 -2.45 7.62
N VAL A 112 -10.77 -2.26 8.59
CA VAL A 112 -11.89 -1.31 8.48
C VAL A 112 -11.38 0.14 8.33
N LEU A 113 -10.41 0.55 9.14
CA LEU A 113 -9.81 1.88 9.04
C LEU A 113 -9.07 2.09 7.71
N GLY A 114 -8.46 1.03 7.16
CA GLY A 114 -7.85 1.06 5.83
C GLY A 114 -8.86 1.27 4.71
N LEU A 115 -10.07 0.70 4.83
CA LEU A 115 -11.17 0.97 3.89
C LEU A 115 -11.64 2.42 3.99
N PHE A 116 -11.74 2.97 5.20
CA PHE A 116 -12.09 4.39 5.41
C PHE A 116 -11.02 5.31 4.82
N LEU A 117 -9.74 5.02 5.04
CA LEU A 117 -8.65 5.78 4.47
C LEU A 117 -8.66 5.73 2.94
N ALA A 118 -8.87 4.55 2.36
CA ALA A 118 -8.90 4.37 0.91
C ALA A 118 -10.09 5.11 0.25
N SER A 119 -11.23 5.23 0.93
CA SER A 119 -12.39 5.93 0.39
C SER A 119 -12.20 7.45 0.34
N GLY A 120 -11.38 8.03 1.23
CA GLY A 120 -11.11 9.48 1.31
C GLY A 120 -9.83 9.95 0.61
N SER A 121 -9.03 9.03 0.05
CA SER A 121 -7.69 9.35 -0.44
C SER A 121 -7.56 9.11 -1.94
N ALA A 122 -6.80 9.97 -2.63
CA ALA A 122 -6.50 9.82 -4.05
C ALA A 122 -5.30 8.89 -4.31
N TYR A 123 -5.25 7.73 -3.63
CA TYR A 123 -4.24 6.71 -3.87
C TYR A 123 -4.42 6.04 -5.25
N ASP A 124 -3.32 5.51 -5.80
CA ASP A 124 -3.38 4.70 -7.01
C ASP A 124 -4.31 3.49 -6.81
N PRO A 125 -5.35 3.31 -7.65
CA PRO A 125 -6.34 2.25 -7.47
C PRO A 125 -5.72 0.85 -7.52
N THR A 126 -4.72 0.64 -8.38
CA THR A 126 -4.06 -0.67 -8.57
C THR A 126 -3.27 -1.05 -7.34
N LEU A 127 -2.45 -0.12 -6.82
CA LEU A 127 -1.67 -0.34 -5.59
C LEU A 127 -2.58 -0.52 -4.38
N THR A 128 -3.68 0.24 -4.31
CA THR A 128 -4.69 0.12 -3.25
C THR A 128 -5.34 -1.26 -3.22
N ILE A 129 -5.72 -1.81 -4.39
CA ILE A 129 -6.27 -3.16 -4.51
C ILE A 129 -5.26 -4.21 -4.04
N VAL A 130 -4.00 -4.08 -4.47
CA VAL A 130 -2.92 -5.01 -4.05
C VAL A 130 -2.73 -4.97 -2.53
N HIS A 131 -2.59 -3.78 -1.94
CA HIS A 131 -2.42 -3.60 -0.50
C HIS A 131 -3.62 -4.14 0.30
N ARG A 132 -4.83 -3.84 -0.14
CA ARG A 132 -6.08 -4.36 0.45
C ARG A 132 -6.11 -5.89 0.47
N ASN A 133 -5.74 -6.52 -0.66
CA ASN A 133 -5.72 -7.98 -0.76
C ASN A 133 -4.70 -8.62 0.18
N TYR A 134 -3.53 -8.01 0.35
CA TYR A 134 -2.56 -8.41 1.38
C TYR A 134 -3.16 -8.30 2.78
N GLY A 135 -3.81 -7.19 3.12
CA GLY A 135 -4.43 -6.97 4.44
C GLY A 135 -5.50 -8.02 4.76
N PHE A 136 -6.39 -8.33 3.81
CA PHE A 136 -7.39 -9.39 3.98
C PHE A 136 -6.76 -10.77 4.12
N SER A 137 -5.71 -11.07 3.34
CA SER A 137 -5.00 -12.34 3.42
C SER A 137 -4.32 -12.52 4.79
N VAL A 138 -3.63 -11.49 5.28
CA VAL A 138 -3.03 -11.49 6.64
C VAL A 138 -4.09 -11.77 7.69
N THR A 139 -5.24 -11.10 7.61
CA THR A 139 -6.33 -11.27 8.59
C THR A 139 -6.90 -12.70 8.55
N ALA A 140 -7.18 -13.23 7.36
CA ALA A 140 -7.71 -14.58 7.20
C ALA A 140 -6.75 -15.66 7.72
N ILE A 141 -5.44 -15.50 7.42
CA ILE A 141 -4.41 -16.46 7.88
C ILE A 141 -4.21 -16.35 9.40
N ALA A 142 -4.25 -15.15 9.98
CA ALA A 142 -4.20 -14.97 11.44
C ALA A 142 -5.38 -15.66 12.14
N MET A 143 -6.58 -15.56 11.58
CA MET A 143 -7.78 -16.27 12.07
C MET A 143 -7.58 -17.79 11.99
N ALA A 144 -7.09 -18.31 10.87
CA ALA A 144 -6.80 -19.73 10.69
C ALA A 144 -5.70 -20.22 11.67
N ALA A 145 -4.65 -19.43 11.87
CA ALA A 145 -3.59 -19.73 12.85
C ALA A 145 -4.13 -19.77 14.29
N THR A 146 -4.99 -18.82 14.65
CA THR A 146 -5.67 -18.79 15.95
C THR A 146 -6.56 -20.02 16.14
N GLY A 147 -7.27 -20.44 15.09
CA GLY A 147 -8.05 -21.68 15.05
C GLY A 147 -7.17 -22.92 15.26
N ALA A 148 -6.04 -23.01 14.57
CA ALA A 148 -5.09 -24.12 14.71
C ALA A 148 -4.53 -24.21 16.14
N LEU A 149 -4.18 -23.07 16.75
CA LEU A 149 -3.72 -22.99 18.15
C LEU A 149 -4.81 -23.44 19.15
N THR A 150 -6.05 -23.10 18.86
CA THR A 150 -7.20 -23.57 19.66
C THR A 150 -7.40 -25.08 19.54
N MET A 151 -7.28 -25.63 18.32
CA MET A 151 -7.40 -27.06 18.06
C MET A 151 -6.25 -27.85 18.69
N GLU A 152 -5.04 -27.32 18.72
CA GLU A 152 -3.91 -27.90 19.44
C GLU A 152 -4.23 -28.12 20.93
N ARG A 153 -4.83 -27.13 21.57
CA ARG A 153 -5.23 -27.25 22.98
C ARG A 153 -6.34 -28.27 23.21
N ARG A 154 -7.31 -28.36 22.27
CA ARG A 154 -8.47 -29.24 22.40
C ARG A 154 -8.14 -30.68 22.04
N ALA A 155 -7.53 -30.88 20.88
CA ALA A 155 -7.27 -32.22 20.34
C ALA A 155 -5.98 -32.85 20.86
N LYS A 156 -5.04 -32.04 21.37
CA LYS A 156 -3.68 -32.45 21.83
C LYS A 156 -2.91 -33.27 20.80
N GLU A 157 -3.16 -33.02 19.51
CA GLU A 157 -2.51 -33.71 18.41
C GLU A 157 -1.37 -32.85 17.82
N PRO A 158 -0.18 -33.40 17.58
CA PRO A 158 0.99 -32.67 17.11
C PRO A 158 0.80 -32.02 15.73
N ARG A 159 -0.13 -32.53 14.91
CA ARG A 159 -0.44 -31.92 13.60
C ARG A 159 -0.87 -30.47 13.71
N TRP A 160 -1.63 -30.10 14.76
CA TRP A 160 -2.09 -28.73 14.93
C TRP A 160 -0.98 -27.76 15.27
N THR A 161 0.05 -28.20 15.99
CA THR A 161 1.27 -27.44 16.22
C THR A 161 1.99 -27.14 14.90
N VAL A 162 2.11 -28.15 14.02
CA VAL A 162 2.73 -27.97 12.71
C VAL A 162 1.93 -27.02 11.83
N ILE A 163 0.60 -27.17 11.80
CA ILE A 163 -0.29 -26.29 11.05
C ILE A 163 -0.18 -24.85 11.55
N PHE A 164 -0.20 -24.64 12.86
CA PHE A 164 -0.04 -23.32 13.47
C PHE A 164 1.28 -22.67 13.05
N ARG A 165 2.41 -23.40 13.11
CA ARG A 165 3.73 -22.92 12.70
C ARG A 165 3.75 -22.49 11.24
N MET A 166 3.21 -23.32 10.37
CA MET A 166 3.15 -23.02 8.93
C MET A 166 2.30 -21.75 8.66
N LEU A 167 1.13 -21.65 9.29
CA LEU A 167 0.26 -20.50 9.13
C LEU A 167 0.89 -19.22 9.71
N LEU A 168 1.54 -19.31 10.86
CA LEU A 168 2.22 -18.17 11.48
C LEU A 168 3.39 -17.66 10.62
N THR A 169 4.20 -18.58 10.08
CA THR A 169 5.31 -18.22 9.18
C THR A 169 4.80 -17.61 7.87
N LEU A 170 3.74 -18.18 7.29
CA LEU A 170 3.10 -17.64 6.09
C LEU A 170 2.49 -16.26 6.37
N ASN A 171 1.85 -16.10 7.53
CA ASN A 171 1.28 -14.81 7.95
C ASN A 171 2.35 -13.71 8.02
N LEU A 172 3.51 -14.01 8.64
CA LEU A 172 4.62 -13.07 8.71
C LEU A 172 5.14 -12.70 7.30
N ALA A 173 5.28 -13.68 6.40
CA ALA A 173 5.74 -13.41 5.03
C ALA A 173 4.77 -12.49 4.26
N ILE A 174 3.46 -12.75 4.37
CA ILE A 174 2.43 -11.93 3.71
C ILE A 174 2.32 -10.55 4.37
N LEU A 175 2.50 -10.47 5.69
CA LEU A 175 2.52 -9.21 6.44
C LEU A 175 3.68 -8.30 6.00
N LEU A 176 4.86 -8.86 5.75
CA LEU A 176 5.98 -8.11 5.17
C LEU A 176 5.64 -7.59 3.77
N GLY A 177 4.97 -8.40 2.94
CA GLY A 177 4.44 -7.97 1.64
C GLY A 177 3.40 -6.84 1.77
N ALA A 178 2.51 -6.93 2.76
CA ALA A 178 1.54 -5.87 3.07
C ALA A 178 2.24 -4.56 3.46
N GLY A 179 3.27 -4.64 4.31
CA GLY A 179 4.07 -3.48 4.69
C GLY A 179 4.79 -2.85 3.50
N HIS A 180 5.39 -3.67 2.63
CA HIS A 180 6.03 -3.19 1.41
C HIS A 180 5.03 -2.51 0.46
N SER A 181 3.88 -3.13 0.22
CA SER A 181 2.85 -2.55 -0.66
C SER A 181 2.25 -1.26 -0.08
N GLY A 182 2.10 -1.16 1.25
CA GLY A 182 1.68 0.06 1.93
C GLY A 182 2.73 1.17 1.84
N GLY A 183 4.02 0.83 1.95
CA GLY A 183 5.12 1.75 1.72
C GLY A 183 5.11 2.31 0.29
N ASN A 184 4.82 1.46 -0.70
CA ASN A 184 4.71 1.89 -2.10
C ASN A 184 3.55 2.87 -2.33
N LEU A 185 2.43 2.71 -1.61
CA LEU A 185 1.29 3.64 -1.65
C LEU A 185 1.63 5.04 -1.13
N THR A 186 2.45 5.11 -0.06
CA THR A 186 2.73 6.37 0.64
C THR A 186 4.01 7.05 0.18
N HIS A 187 5.02 6.30 -0.24
CA HIS A 187 6.36 6.80 -0.54
C HIS A 187 6.82 6.53 -1.98
N GLY A 188 5.97 5.86 -2.78
CA GLY A 188 6.29 5.45 -4.16
C GLY A 188 7.05 4.13 -4.26
N THR A 189 6.98 3.49 -5.43
CA THR A 189 7.45 2.12 -5.68
C THR A 189 8.97 1.93 -5.56
N THR A 190 9.74 3.01 -5.61
CA THR A 190 11.22 2.99 -5.51
C THR A 190 11.74 3.30 -4.11
N PHE A 191 10.87 3.54 -3.14
CA PHE A 191 11.26 4.00 -1.79
C PHE A 191 12.30 3.10 -1.12
N LEU A 192 12.10 1.79 -1.13
CA LEU A 192 13.04 0.84 -0.51
C LEU A 192 14.26 0.52 -1.36
N THR A 193 14.15 0.61 -2.70
CA THR A 193 15.22 0.21 -3.61
C THR A 193 16.12 1.37 -4.01
N LYS A 194 15.66 2.62 -3.89
CA LYS A 194 16.38 3.82 -4.30
C LYS A 194 17.80 3.92 -3.71
N ASN A 195 17.95 3.57 -2.44
CA ASN A 195 19.23 3.65 -1.70
C ASN A 195 19.81 2.26 -1.39
N ALA A 196 19.28 1.18 -1.99
CA ALA A 196 19.79 -0.16 -1.77
C ALA A 196 21.18 -0.33 -2.39
N PRO A 197 22.13 -1.03 -1.72
CA PRO A 197 23.40 -1.41 -2.31
C PRO A 197 23.19 -2.20 -3.60
N GLY A 198 24.09 -2.07 -4.57
CA GLY A 198 23.93 -2.62 -5.93
C GLY A 198 23.64 -4.13 -5.97
N PHE A 199 24.25 -4.92 -5.05
CA PHE A 199 23.97 -6.36 -4.94
C PHE A 199 22.54 -6.66 -4.48
N LEU A 200 22.00 -5.86 -3.57
CA LEU A 200 20.64 -6.03 -3.04
C LEU A 200 19.60 -5.52 -4.05
N ARG A 201 19.90 -4.42 -4.76
CA ARG A 201 19.05 -3.91 -5.83
C ARG A 201 18.88 -4.96 -6.93
N LYS A 202 19.96 -5.62 -7.34
CA LYS A 202 19.93 -6.69 -8.35
C LYS A 202 19.09 -7.91 -7.94
N PHE A 203 18.90 -8.13 -6.64
CA PHE A 203 18.07 -9.20 -6.08
C PHE A 203 16.63 -8.76 -5.84
N LEU A 204 16.38 -7.48 -5.57
CA LEU A 204 15.07 -6.92 -5.31
C LEU A 204 14.39 -6.42 -6.59
N ASP A 205 15.16 -5.95 -7.56
CA ASP A 205 14.69 -5.59 -8.88
C ASP A 205 14.55 -6.90 -9.68
N ASN A 206 13.35 -7.45 -9.71
CA ASN A 206 13.04 -8.64 -10.51
C ASN A 206 13.27 -8.32 -11.99
N PRO A 207 14.13 -9.04 -12.74
CA PRO A 207 14.41 -8.76 -14.16
C PRO A 207 13.14 -8.84 -15.02
N ASP A 208 12.12 -9.61 -14.60
CA ASP A 208 10.82 -9.65 -15.26
C ASP A 208 9.96 -8.40 -14.97
N SER A 209 10.27 -7.66 -13.89
CA SER A 209 9.59 -6.40 -13.58
C SER A 209 10.15 -5.24 -14.42
N GLU A 210 11.38 -5.32 -14.90
CA GLU A 210 11.95 -4.30 -15.79
C GLU A 210 11.26 -4.31 -17.16
N ASN A 211 10.96 -5.49 -17.72
CA ASN A 211 10.24 -5.59 -19.00
C ASN A 211 8.72 -5.31 -18.85
N THR A 212 8.10 -5.68 -17.73
CA THR A 212 6.69 -5.37 -17.47
C THR A 212 6.55 -3.93 -16.97
N SER A 213 7.51 -3.41 -16.18
CA SER A 213 7.51 -2.04 -15.71
C SER A 213 7.90 -1.04 -16.79
N VAL A 214 8.76 -1.41 -17.75
CA VAL A 214 9.06 -0.54 -18.91
C VAL A 214 7.85 -0.43 -19.84
N SER A 215 7.11 -1.52 -20.07
CA SER A 215 5.90 -1.48 -20.90
C SER A 215 4.73 -0.79 -20.19
N SER A 216 4.50 -1.08 -18.90
CA SER A 216 3.49 -0.38 -18.10
C SER A 216 3.87 1.08 -17.83
N ASN A 217 5.14 1.36 -17.51
CA ASN A 217 5.64 2.73 -17.35
C ASN A 217 5.57 3.55 -18.65
N LEU A 218 5.75 2.94 -19.82
CA LEU A 218 5.56 3.63 -21.10
C LEU A 218 4.08 3.91 -21.37
N ALA A 219 3.20 2.97 -21.10
CA ALA A 219 1.76 3.17 -21.24
C ALA A 219 1.21 4.15 -20.20
N ASP A 220 1.65 4.05 -18.93
CA ASP A 220 1.28 4.98 -17.86
C ASP A 220 1.90 6.35 -18.09
N ARG A 221 3.15 6.43 -18.56
CA ARG A 221 3.78 7.69 -18.96
C ARG A 221 3.10 8.31 -20.16
N ALA A 222 2.70 7.53 -21.16
CA ALA A 222 1.91 8.02 -22.29
C ALA A 222 0.52 8.51 -21.85
N LYS A 223 -0.11 7.82 -20.89
CA LYS A 223 -1.39 8.21 -20.29
C LYS A 223 -1.23 9.46 -19.42
N MET A 224 -0.16 9.58 -18.63
CA MET A 224 0.15 10.75 -17.79
C MET A 224 0.56 11.95 -18.66
N ASN A 225 1.27 11.75 -19.77
CA ASN A 225 1.52 12.78 -20.77
C ASN A 225 0.22 13.23 -21.43
N GLY A 226 -0.69 12.29 -21.71
CA GLY A 226 -2.03 12.59 -22.17
C GLY A 226 -2.78 13.50 -21.20
N VAL A 227 -2.67 13.27 -19.88
CA VAL A 227 -3.29 14.11 -18.84
C VAL A 227 -2.67 15.51 -18.83
N PHE A 228 -1.35 15.64 -18.90
CA PHE A 228 -0.72 16.96 -18.96
C PHE A 228 -1.20 17.74 -20.19
N VAL A 229 -1.04 17.18 -21.36
CA VAL A 229 -1.37 17.85 -22.65
C VAL A 229 -2.88 18.11 -22.77
N THR A 230 -3.72 17.18 -22.32
CA THR A 230 -5.18 17.29 -22.54
C THR A 230 -5.92 18.03 -21.43
N LYS A 231 -5.39 18.07 -20.21
CA LYS A 231 -6.07 18.64 -19.05
C LYS A 231 -5.29 19.76 -18.36
N VAL A 232 -4.00 19.58 -18.11
CA VAL A 232 -3.19 20.53 -17.31
C VAL A 232 -2.74 21.71 -18.17
N GLU A 233 -2.11 21.44 -19.32
CA GLU A 233 -1.62 22.49 -20.22
C GLU A 233 -2.72 23.46 -20.66
N PRO A 234 -3.94 23.05 -21.00
CA PRO A 234 -5.04 23.97 -21.30
C PRO A 234 -5.36 24.93 -20.14
N VAL A 235 -5.34 24.45 -18.89
CA VAL A 235 -5.58 25.28 -17.70
C VAL A 235 -4.46 26.31 -17.54
N LEU A 236 -3.18 25.87 -17.63
CA LEU A 236 -2.03 26.76 -17.53
C LEU A 236 -2.03 27.82 -18.66
N ARG A 237 -2.39 27.43 -19.88
CA ARG A 237 -2.50 28.35 -21.02
C ARG A 237 -3.61 29.39 -20.83
N LYS A 238 -4.76 28.96 -20.33
CA LYS A 238 -5.94 29.82 -20.14
C LYS A 238 -5.73 30.86 -19.04
N HIS A 239 -5.17 30.45 -17.89
CA HIS A 239 -5.13 31.29 -16.70
C HIS A 239 -3.75 31.90 -16.40
N CYS A 240 -2.64 31.24 -16.78
CA CYS A 240 -1.29 31.61 -16.35
C CYS A 240 -0.42 32.20 -17.44
N LEU A 241 -0.49 31.67 -18.67
CA LEU A 241 0.45 31.96 -19.78
C LEU A 241 0.54 33.44 -20.14
N LYS A 242 -0.58 34.18 -20.03
CA LYS A 242 -0.65 35.60 -20.37
C LYS A 242 0.28 36.48 -19.53
N CYS A 243 0.55 36.03 -18.28
CA CYS A 243 1.41 36.78 -17.35
C CYS A 243 2.74 36.06 -17.10
N HIS A 244 2.76 34.73 -17.26
CA HIS A 244 3.89 33.85 -17.02
C HIS A 244 4.27 33.05 -18.27
N GLY A 245 4.51 33.77 -19.35
CA GLY A 245 4.85 33.20 -20.68
C GLY A 245 6.03 33.91 -21.34
N PRO A 246 6.30 33.63 -22.63
CA PRO A 246 7.47 34.18 -23.34
C PRO A 246 7.41 35.69 -23.52
N GLU A 247 6.21 36.29 -23.68
CA GLU A 247 6.06 37.72 -23.87
C GLU A 247 6.06 38.49 -22.55
N LYS A 248 5.67 37.88 -21.45
CA LYS A 248 5.60 38.49 -20.14
C LYS A 248 5.94 37.47 -19.06
N GLN A 249 6.98 37.78 -18.28
CA GLN A 249 7.51 36.90 -17.24
C GLN A 249 7.41 37.59 -15.88
N LYS A 250 6.19 37.72 -15.33
CA LYS A 250 6.03 38.27 -14.01
C LYS A 250 6.66 37.37 -12.95
N GLY A 251 7.46 37.93 -12.05
CA GLY A 251 8.19 37.21 -11.01
C GLY A 251 9.17 36.19 -11.56
N ASP A 252 9.73 36.44 -12.75
CA ASP A 252 10.67 35.54 -13.45
C ASP A 252 10.16 34.10 -13.62
N TYR A 253 8.81 33.93 -13.59
CA TYR A 253 8.15 32.63 -13.71
C TYR A 253 7.56 32.41 -15.11
N ARG A 254 7.73 31.17 -15.63
CA ARG A 254 7.23 30.75 -16.93
C ARG A 254 6.56 29.40 -16.85
N VAL A 255 5.30 29.32 -17.31
CA VAL A 255 4.53 28.06 -17.33
C VAL A 255 4.73 27.26 -18.63
N ASP A 256 5.33 27.85 -19.66
CA ASP A 256 5.66 27.19 -20.93
C ASP A 256 7.11 26.67 -20.98
N ASP A 257 7.96 27.04 -20.04
CA ASP A 257 9.29 26.45 -19.84
C ASP A 257 9.25 25.44 -18.70
N MET A 258 9.48 24.16 -19.01
CA MET A 258 9.38 23.06 -18.05
C MET A 258 10.34 23.18 -16.87
N LYS A 259 11.52 23.76 -17.05
CA LYS A 259 12.48 23.93 -15.95
C LYS A 259 11.97 25.00 -14.97
N ILE A 260 11.52 26.13 -15.51
CA ILE A 260 11.03 27.25 -14.71
C ILE A 260 9.68 26.91 -14.09
N LEU A 261 8.81 26.18 -14.80
CA LEU A 261 7.53 25.69 -14.29
C LEU A 261 7.67 24.90 -12.99
N PHE A 262 8.73 24.08 -12.85
CA PHE A 262 8.97 23.32 -11.62
C PHE A 262 9.79 24.12 -10.59
N ALA A 263 10.85 24.78 -11.04
CA ALA A 263 11.78 25.46 -10.14
C ALA A 263 11.13 26.66 -9.43
N GLY A 264 10.19 27.32 -10.08
CA GLY A 264 9.64 28.60 -9.61
C GLY A 264 10.37 29.77 -10.25
N GLY A 265 9.99 30.98 -9.81
CA GLY A 265 10.57 32.22 -10.25
C GLY A 265 11.35 32.93 -9.13
N GLU A 266 11.22 34.26 -9.06
CA GLU A 266 11.91 35.16 -8.14
C GLU A 266 11.75 34.80 -6.63
N SER A 267 10.71 34.05 -6.27
CA SER A 267 10.44 33.71 -4.86
C SER A 267 11.36 32.65 -4.25
N GLU A 268 12.25 32.04 -5.03
CA GLU A 268 13.14 30.93 -4.63
C GLU A 268 12.41 29.67 -4.08
N GLU A 269 11.07 29.70 -3.98
CA GLU A 269 10.27 28.54 -3.62
C GLU A 269 9.91 27.72 -4.87
N PRO A 270 9.96 26.36 -4.80
CA PRO A 270 9.57 25.54 -5.93
C PRO A 270 8.09 25.77 -6.26
N ALA A 271 7.81 26.09 -7.52
CA ALA A 271 6.42 26.29 -7.95
C ALA A 271 5.64 24.98 -7.97
N ILE A 272 6.32 23.86 -8.30
CA ILE A 272 5.74 22.51 -8.30
C ILE A 272 6.69 21.57 -7.57
N VAL A 273 6.19 20.94 -6.52
CA VAL A 273 6.84 19.84 -5.80
C VAL A 273 6.12 18.54 -6.18
N PRO A 274 6.70 17.68 -7.03
CA PRO A 274 6.05 16.44 -7.45
C PRO A 274 5.64 15.57 -6.26
N GLY A 275 4.36 15.19 -6.20
CA GLY A 275 3.80 14.41 -5.10
C GLY A 275 3.31 15.22 -3.90
N ASP A 276 3.62 16.53 -3.86
CA ASP A 276 3.24 17.41 -2.75
C ASP A 276 2.56 18.70 -3.23
N PRO A 277 1.23 18.68 -3.42
CA PRO A 277 0.47 19.89 -3.75
C PRO A 277 0.58 20.98 -2.70
N GLY A 278 0.60 20.63 -1.40
CA GLY A 278 0.68 21.59 -0.30
C GLY A 278 2.04 22.30 -0.23
N GLY A 279 3.13 21.65 -0.63
CA GLY A 279 4.46 22.22 -0.77
C GLY A 279 4.64 23.03 -2.05
N SER A 280 3.71 22.93 -3.01
CA SER A 280 3.81 23.60 -4.31
C SER A 280 3.30 25.04 -4.23
N LYS A 281 4.15 26.03 -4.54
CA LYS A 281 3.76 27.46 -4.51
C LYS A 281 2.64 27.79 -5.49
N LEU A 282 2.59 27.12 -6.63
CA LEU A 282 1.50 27.24 -7.60
C LEU A 282 0.14 26.94 -6.96
N ILE A 283 0.03 25.88 -6.17
CA ILE A 283 -1.22 25.51 -5.50
C ILE A 283 -1.53 26.49 -4.36
N LYS A 284 -0.53 26.89 -3.58
CA LYS A 284 -0.71 27.90 -2.53
C LYS A 284 -1.33 29.18 -3.12
N GLY A 285 -0.76 29.70 -4.22
CA GLY A 285 -1.25 30.93 -4.84
C GLY A 285 -2.67 30.84 -5.40
N ILE A 286 -3.05 29.70 -6.02
CA ILE A 286 -4.41 29.55 -6.59
C ILE A 286 -5.50 29.32 -5.53
N LEU A 287 -5.12 28.94 -4.29
CA LEU A 287 -6.04 28.69 -3.18
C LEU A 287 -6.13 29.85 -2.18
N LEU A 288 -5.40 30.95 -2.40
CA LEU A 288 -5.54 32.15 -1.58
C LEU A 288 -6.94 32.77 -1.77
N PRO A 289 -7.42 33.47 -0.75
CA PRO A 289 -8.65 34.31 -0.88
C PRO A 289 -8.54 35.30 -2.04
N GLU A 290 -9.68 35.65 -2.63
CA GLU A 290 -9.72 36.54 -3.81
C GLU A 290 -9.19 37.96 -3.53
N ASP A 291 -9.25 38.39 -2.29
CA ASP A 291 -8.77 39.68 -1.79
C ASP A 291 -7.32 39.69 -1.33
N ASP A 292 -6.60 38.59 -1.48
CA ASP A 292 -5.18 38.48 -1.15
C ASP A 292 -4.31 38.99 -2.31
N ASP A 293 -3.31 39.83 -2.00
CA ASP A 293 -2.42 40.45 -2.98
C ASP A 293 -1.58 39.41 -3.78
N ASP A 294 -1.35 38.24 -3.20
CA ASP A 294 -0.59 37.15 -3.79
C ASP A 294 -1.45 36.08 -4.48
N VAL A 295 -2.78 36.30 -4.55
CA VAL A 295 -3.69 35.35 -5.22
C VAL A 295 -3.38 35.22 -6.71
N MET A 296 -3.44 33.98 -7.24
CA MET A 296 -3.21 33.73 -8.65
C MET A 296 -4.40 32.97 -9.28
N PRO A 297 -4.99 33.46 -10.37
CA PRO A 297 -4.75 34.75 -11.02
C PRO A 297 -5.14 35.95 -10.16
N PRO A 298 -4.51 37.11 -10.35
CA PRO A 298 -4.86 38.32 -9.62
C PRO A 298 -6.34 38.76 -9.83
N GLU A 299 -6.86 39.48 -8.87
CA GLU A 299 -8.23 40.00 -8.90
C GLU A 299 -8.62 40.60 -10.27
N GLY A 300 -9.82 40.30 -10.75
CA GLY A 300 -10.34 40.77 -12.04
C GLY A 300 -9.75 40.05 -13.28
N LYS A 301 -8.95 39.03 -13.14
CA LYS A 301 -8.39 38.23 -14.26
C LYS A 301 -9.09 36.89 -14.49
N GLY A 302 -10.11 36.58 -13.68
CA GLY A 302 -10.86 35.32 -13.72
C GLY A 302 -10.15 34.21 -12.95
N HIS A 303 -10.88 33.57 -12.03
CA HIS A 303 -10.40 32.49 -11.19
C HIS A 303 -10.49 31.12 -11.92
N LEU A 304 -9.74 30.17 -11.42
CA LEU A 304 -9.90 28.78 -11.82
C LEU A 304 -11.23 28.25 -11.26
N SER A 305 -11.91 27.42 -12.05
CA SER A 305 -13.01 26.63 -11.49
C SER A 305 -12.46 25.56 -10.54
N ASP A 306 -13.29 25.05 -9.65
CA ASP A 306 -12.92 23.97 -8.73
C ASP A 306 -12.35 22.75 -9.47
N ASP A 307 -12.94 22.39 -10.63
CA ASP A 307 -12.45 21.29 -11.46
C ASP A 307 -11.07 21.57 -12.08
N GLU A 308 -10.79 22.82 -12.47
CA GLU A 308 -9.49 23.21 -12.99
C GLU A 308 -8.44 23.20 -11.87
N ALA A 309 -8.75 23.70 -10.69
CA ALA A 309 -7.87 23.65 -9.52
C ALA A 309 -7.60 22.20 -9.09
N LEU A 310 -8.64 21.36 -9.00
CA LEU A 310 -8.51 19.94 -8.70
C LEU A 310 -7.68 19.20 -9.75
N THR A 311 -7.75 19.60 -11.01
CA THR A 311 -6.93 19.02 -12.09
C THR A 311 -5.44 19.25 -11.84
N LEU A 312 -5.05 20.48 -11.46
CA LEU A 312 -3.66 20.81 -11.12
C LEU A 312 -3.20 20.08 -9.84
N ILE A 313 -4.04 20.08 -8.81
CA ILE A 313 -3.75 19.38 -7.55
C ILE A 313 -3.52 17.89 -7.80
N LYS A 314 -4.42 17.20 -8.52
CA LYS A 314 -4.30 15.78 -8.84
C LYS A 314 -3.07 15.47 -9.68
N TRP A 315 -2.76 16.32 -10.66
CA TRP A 315 -1.57 16.15 -11.49
C TRP A 315 -0.29 16.25 -10.65
N ILE A 316 -0.17 17.23 -9.77
CA ILE A 316 0.98 17.38 -8.87
C ILE A 316 1.04 16.20 -7.90
N GLN A 317 -0.08 15.81 -7.30
CA GLN A 317 -0.18 14.69 -6.37
C GLN A 317 0.27 13.35 -6.99
N THR A 318 0.00 13.15 -8.28
CA THR A 318 0.44 11.96 -9.03
C THR A 318 1.88 12.04 -9.54
N GLY A 319 2.65 13.04 -9.09
CA GLY A 319 4.07 13.19 -9.39
C GLY A 319 4.39 14.17 -10.52
N ALA A 320 3.43 14.98 -10.96
CA ALA A 320 3.59 16.06 -11.94
C ALA A 320 4.35 15.62 -13.23
N SER A 321 4.05 14.43 -13.71
CA SER A 321 4.81 13.82 -14.83
C SER A 321 4.60 14.56 -16.14
N ILE A 322 5.72 14.98 -16.73
CA ILE A 322 5.82 15.49 -18.09
C ILE A 322 6.99 14.76 -18.77
N VAL A 323 6.71 13.97 -19.79
CA VAL A 323 7.76 13.34 -20.60
C VAL A 323 7.83 14.05 -21.94
N LYS A 324 8.97 14.70 -22.25
CA LYS A 324 9.25 15.16 -23.61
C LYS A 324 9.28 13.94 -24.53
N ILE A 325 8.33 13.86 -25.46
CA ILE A 325 8.47 12.98 -26.62
C ILE A 325 9.58 13.61 -27.46
N LYS A 326 10.75 12.94 -27.52
CA LYS A 326 11.76 13.27 -28.51
C LYS A 326 11.14 13.00 -29.88
N GLY A 327 10.86 14.07 -30.65
CA GLY A 327 10.61 13.99 -32.06
C GLY A 327 11.88 13.55 -32.79
#